data_7c71b15d8b4874dda53678c113692164
#
_entry.id   7c71b15d8b4874dda53678c113692164
#
_cell.length_a   1.000
_cell.length_b   1.000
_cell.length_c   1.000
_cell.angle_alpha   90.00
_cell.angle_beta   90.00
_cell.angle_gamma   90.00
#
_symmetry.space_group_name_H-M   'P 1'
#
loop_
_entity.id
_entity.type
_entity.pdbx_description
1 polymer ?
#
loop_
_entity_poly.entity_id
_entity_poly.type
_entity_poly.pdbx_seq_one_letter_code
_entity_poly.pdbx_strand_id
1 'polypeptide(L)'
;MPDAGLALLPTDLHVSPSSSRVWPTLSVVALATLLAGCIGTGHNAPQAQRLDDQALATDGAIQAAASQAAWPQRQWWRAYGDPQLDAWISGALADNPRLATAAARVRRAESLAGLAESREALQVEGKGAFKRYSWPTDGFYGPGELADRTTWNNNAELGLSYALDFWGRERDASAQALDQAHQAAAEVRAAELELTGNIVRSYIGFALHHDQRDILAATLEQQRHLADLAQRQLDGGLGTQFEVSQARALLPETERQLEALDETLALDRNQLAALAGKGPGAGARLQRPRLTLGAAPRLPSALPLELVGKRPDVVARRWQIAAAAKGVDVARASFYPNIDLVANVGQFLTLGRLSEMLTHAKTGSFIGPAFSLPIYDGGALRGRLGAESAAYDVAVSAYNQTLVDALKDISDALIKADSAARQAILADQASQAAQRTYDIAREAFRRGLTDYLHVLDAQTRLFAQQRVTAQVHALRLAAQAAALVALGGGADLERGPGDHDLVPARVAVERAPR
;
A
#
# COMPACT_ATOMS: atom_id res chain seq x y z
N MET A 1 51.38 78.44 50.10
CA MET A 1 51.51 79.69 49.35
C MET A 1 51.82 79.39 47.87
N PRO A 2 51.28 80.07 46.88
CA PRO A 2 49.96 80.75 46.76
C PRO A 2 49.16 80.10 45.60
N ASP A 3 47.87 80.18 45.68
CA ASP A 3 46.93 81.07 44.99
C ASP A 3 47.02 81.16 43.47
N ALA A 4 45.92 80.84 42.83
CA ALA A 4 45.20 81.50 41.75
C ALA A 4 44.42 80.50 40.93
N GLY A 5 43.19 80.59 40.59
CA GLY A 5 42.29 81.66 40.42
C GLY A 5 41.12 81.04 39.66
N LEU A 6 39.95 81.32 40.19
CA LEU A 6 38.66 81.00 39.55
C LEU A 6 38.49 81.81 38.29
N ALA A 7 38.13 81.19 37.16
CA ALA A 7 37.51 81.87 36.02
C ALA A 7 36.24 81.16 35.64
N LEU A 8 35.09 81.77 35.94
CA LEU A 8 33.76 81.47 35.42
C LEU A 8 33.69 81.84 33.97
N LEU A 9 33.18 80.98 33.12
CA LEU A 9 32.72 81.28 31.78
C LEU A 9 31.26 80.83 31.63
N PRO A 10 30.48 81.52 30.82
CA PRO A 10 29.01 81.53 30.92
C PRO A 10 28.32 80.42 30.14
N THR A 11 27.25 80.00 30.72
CA THR A 11 26.17 79.17 30.09
C THR A 11 25.50 79.98 28.98
N ASP A 12 25.42 79.44 27.78
CA ASP A 12 24.33 79.56 26.85
C ASP A 12 24.60 78.70 25.59
N LEU A 13 24.09 77.43 25.60
CA LEU A 13 24.00 76.62 24.41
C LEU A 13 22.51 76.43 24.07
N HIS A 14 22.00 77.33 23.18
CA HIS A 14 20.74 77.11 22.47
C HIS A 14 20.85 75.83 21.62
N VAL A 15 20.18 74.73 22.02
CA VAL A 15 19.95 73.56 21.17
C VAL A 15 18.68 73.84 20.38
N SER A 16 18.82 74.07 19.08
CA SER A 16 17.72 74.12 18.12
C SER A 16 17.19 72.71 17.87
N PRO A 17 15.86 72.49 17.80
CA PRO A 17 15.30 71.18 17.46
C PRO A 17 15.19 71.08 15.92
N SER A 18 16.13 70.42 15.23
CA SER A 18 15.97 70.04 13.84
C SER A 18 16.53 68.67 13.59
N SER A 19 15.65 67.80 13.10
CA SER A 19 15.87 66.48 12.47
C SER A 19 15.25 65.26 13.19
N SER A 20 13.92 65.24 13.29
CA SER A 20 13.18 64.06 13.78
C SER A 20 12.49 63.25 12.68
N ARG A 21 12.95 63.30 11.40
CA ARG A 21 12.29 62.55 10.30
C ARG A 21 13.11 61.44 9.64
N VAL A 22 14.34 61.18 10.07
CA VAL A 22 15.21 60.17 9.43
C VAL A 22 15.18 58.81 10.14
N TRP A 23 14.75 58.75 11.39
CA TRP A 23 14.75 57.51 12.20
C TRP A 23 13.72 56.45 11.76
N PRO A 24 12.50 56.74 11.33
CA PRO A 24 11.58 55.72 10.89
C PRO A 24 11.98 55.03 9.57
N THR A 25 12.64 55.76 8.69
CA THR A 25 13.11 55.22 7.40
C THR A 25 14.33 54.33 7.54
N LEU A 26 15.25 54.61 8.46
CA LEU A 26 16.37 53.77 8.78
C LEU A 26 15.92 52.47 9.47
N SER A 27 14.91 52.49 10.32
CA SER A 27 14.35 51.31 10.97
C SER A 27 13.62 50.40 9.99
N VAL A 28 12.92 50.95 9.01
CA VAL A 28 12.23 50.18 7.93
C VAL A 28 13.25 49.57 6.98
N VAL A 29 14.32 50.28 6.61
CA VAL A 29 15.40 49.78 5.76
C VAL A 29 16.20 48.71 6.51
N ALA A 30 16.50 48.87 7.80
CA ALA A 30 17.14 47.84 8.63
C ALA A 30 16.26 46.60 8.80
N LEU A 31 14.96 46.76 8.94
CA LEU A 31 14.01 45.64 8.99
C LEU A 31 13.89 44.91 7.64
N ALA A 32 13.88 45.68 6.53
CA ALA A 32 13.87 45.12 5.17
C ALA A 32 15.17 44.40 4.80
N THR A 33 16.34 44.86 5.26
CA THR A 33 17.61 44.20 5.04
C THR A 33 17.78 42.96 5.93
N LEU A 34 17.21 42.95 7.12
CA LEU A 34 17.16 41.72 7.97
C LEU A 34 16.22 40.65 7.37
N LEU A 35 15.14 41.04 6.71
CA LEU A 35 14.25 40.13 5.97
C LEU A 35 14.89 39.60 4.67
N ALA A 36 15.80 40.34 4.04
CA ALA A 36 16.55 39.89 2.86
C ALA A 36 17.70 38.91 3.18
N GLY A 37 18.06 38.77 4.46
CA GLY A 37 19.09 37.84 4.95
C GLY A 37 18.58 36.41 5.18
N CYS A 38 17.40 36.03 4.67
CA CYS A 38 16.89 34.68 4.77
C CYS A 38 17.89 33.69 4.18
N ILE A 39 18.16 32.61 4.90
CA ILE A 39 18.98 31.49 4.46
C ILE A 39 18.47 31.03 3.08
N GLY A 40 19.28 31.19 2.03
CA GLY A 40 18.90 30.78 0.68
C GLY A 40 18.67 29.27 0.60
N THR A 41 17.63 28.84 -0.11
CA THR A 41 17.26 27.42 -0.30
C THR A 41 18.34 26.60 -1.06
N GLY A 42 19.29 27.27 -1.72
CA GLY A 42 20.32 26.62 -2.53
C GLY A 42 19.73 25.96 -3.79
N HIS A 43 20.46 25.00 -4.36
CA HIS A 43 20.05 24.25 -5.57
C HIS A 43 19.27 22.96 -5.24
N ASN A 44 18.54 22.92 -4.12
CA ASN A 44 17.86 21.73 -3.60
C ASN A 44 16.42 21.61 -4.15
N ALA A 45 16.24 21.76 -5.47
CA ALA A 45 14.93 21.55 -6.11
C ALA A 45 14.77 20.10 -6.59
N PRO A 46 13.56 19.54 -6.61
CA PRO A 46 13.26 18.26 -7.24
C PRO A 46 13.71 18.24 -8.70
N GLN A 47 14.21 17.09 -9.17
CA GLN A 47 14.76 16.91 -10.53
C GLN A 47 13.95 15.93 -11.36
N ALA A 48 13.27 14.98 -10.73
CA ALA A 48 12.54 13.93 -11.43
C ALA A 48 11.27 14.47 -12.10
N GLN A 49 10.98 13.97 -13.29
CA GLN A 49 9.78 14.28 -14.05
C GLN A 49 8.89 13.05 -14.18
N ARG A 50 7.59 13.27 -14.07
CA ARG A 50 6.60 12.24 -14.35
C ARG A 50 6.62 11.90 -15.84
N LEU A 51 6.54 10.60 -16.15
CA LEU A 51 6.31 10.16 -17.52
C LEU A 51 4.95 10.68 -18.00
N ASP A 52 4.90 11.07 -19.25
CA ASP A 52 3.65 11.38 -19.93
C ASP A 52 2.92 10.07 -20.26
N ASP A 53 1.79 9.85 -19.63
CA ASP A 53 0.97 8.65 -19.79
C ASP A 53 0.54 8.45 -21.26
N GLN A 54 0.39 9.55 -22.03
CA GLN A 54 0.00 9.52 -23.44
C GLN A 54 1.17 9.20 -24.38
N ALA A 55 2.39 9.46 -23.96
CA ALA A 55 3.59 9.19 -24.73
C ALA A 55 4.07 7.74 -24.65
N LEU A 56 3.51 6.95 -23.73
CA LEU A 56 3.86 5.54 -23.58
C LEU A 56 3.30 4.71 -24.75
N ALA A 57 4.20 4.10 -25.52
CA ALA A 57 3.82 3.25 -26.63
C ALA A 57 3.10 1.98 -26.15
N THR A 58 1.92 1.72 -26.69
CA THR A 58 1.17 0.47 -26.49
C THR A 58 1.48 -0.52 -27.61
N ASP A 59 1.52 -1.82 -27.28
CA ASP A 59 1.77 -2.88 -28.23
C ASP A 59 0.51 -3.31 -29.01
N GLY A 60 0.71 -4.20 -30.00
CA GLY A 60 -0.38 -4.73 -30.82
C GLY A 60 -1.41 -5.53 -30.04
N ALA A 61 -1.05 -6.14 -28.91
CA ALA A 61 -1.99 -6.90 -28.06
C ALA A 61 -2.98 -5.97 -27.37
N ILE A 62 -2.50 -4.85 -26.84
CA ILE A 62 -3.33 -3.81 -26.24
C ILE A 62 -4.22 -3.16 -27.30
N GLN A 63 -3.65 -2.83 -28.47
CA GLN A 63 -4.41 -2.21 -29.56
C GLN A 63 -5.51 -3.13 -30.12
N ALA A 64 -5.22 -4.41 -30.30
CA ALA A 64 -6.19 -5.41 -30.80
C ALA A 64 -7.32 -5.68 -29.80
N ALA A 65 -7.04 -5.59 -28.50
CA ALA A 65 -8.02 -5.80 -27.44
C ALA A 65 -8.86 -4.54 -27.15
N ALA A 66 -8.42 -3.36 -27.61
CA ALA A 66 -9.11 -2.09 -27.41
C ALA A 66 -10.51 -2.12 -28.04
N SER A 67 -11.54 -1.93 -27.22
CA SER A 67 -12.95 -1.90 -27.62
C SER A 67 -13.72 -0.98 -26.69
N GLN A 68 -15.00 -0.67 -27.00
CA GLN A 68 -15.91 0.09 -26.10
C GLN A 68 -16.41 -0.78 -24.94
N ALA A 69 -15.52 -1.48 -24.24
CA ALA A 69 -15.88 -2.36 -23.16
C ALA A 69 -15.79 -1.64 -21.80
N ALA A 70 -16.62 -2.06 -20.88
CA ALA A 70 -16.56 -1.59 -19.49
C ALA A 70 -15.38 -2.24 -18.76
N TRP A 71 -14.82 -1.50 -17.80
CA TRP A 71 -13.84 -2.04 -16.86
C TRP A 71 -14.39 -3.24 -16.09
N PRO A 72 -13.54 -4.15 -15.58
CA PRO A 72 -13.96 -5.25 -14.73
C PRO A 72 -14.82 -4.75 -13.56
N GLN A 73 -15.78 -5.56 -13.13
CA GLN A 73 -16.54 -5.28 -11.91
C GLN A 73 -15.73 -5.67 -10.67
N ARG A 74 -15.98 -5.03 -9.53
CA ARG A 74 -15.26 -5.27 -8.27
C ARG A 74 -15.27 -6.75 -7.84
N GLN A 75 -16.33 -7.49 -8.16
CA GLN A 75 -16.47 -8.92 -7.85
C GLN A 75 -16.20 -9.79 -9.10
N TRP A 76 -15.14 -9.49 -9.83
CA TRP A 76 -14.76 -10.10 -11.10
C TRP A 76 -14.69 -11.64 -11.06
N TRP A 77 -14.36 -12.23 -9.90
CA TRP A 77 -14.27 -13.69 -9.73
C TRP A 77 -15.62 -14.40 -9.87
N ARG A 78 -16.76 -13.70 -9.75
CA ARG A 78 -18.09 -14.27 -9.98
C ARG A 78 -18.32 -14.72 -11.42
N ALA A 79 -17.52 -14.20 -12.36
CA ALA A 79 -17.53 -14.64 -13.75
C ALA A 79 -17.17 -16.12 -13.93
N TYR A 80 -16.53 -16.74 -12.92
CA TYR A 80 -16.25 -18.18 -12.93
C TYR A 80 -17.44 -19.07 -12.55
N GLY A 81 -18.56 -18.49 -12.14
CA GLY A 81 -19.82 -19.20 -11.91
C GLY A 81 -19.82 -20.20 -10.74
N ASP A 82 -18.83 -20.17 -9.86
CA ASP A 82 -18.71 -21.09 -8.73
C ASP A 82 -19.10 -20.39 -7.41
N PRO A 83 -20.26 -20.75 -6.79
CA PRO A 83 -20.68 -20.17 -5.53
C PRO A 83 -19.73 -20.44 -4.36
N GLN A 84 -18.99 -21.58 -4.38
CA GLN A 84 -18.01 -21.89 -3.35
C GLN A 84 -16.83 -20.93 -3.42
N LEU A 85 -16.36 -20.60 -4.63
CA LEU A 85 -15.31 -19.58 -4.82
C LEU A 85 -15.78 -18.21 -4.32
N ASP A 86 -17.01 -17.78 -4.66
CA ASP A 86 -17.56 -16.50 -4.21
C ASP A 86 -17.65 -16.42 -2.68
N ALA A 87 -18.20 -17.44 -2.04
CA ALA A 87 -18.29 -17.51 -0.58
C ALA A 87 -16.90 -17.53 0.08
N TRP A 88 -15.93 -18.22 -0.53
CA TRP A 88 -14.57 -18.33 -0.02
C TRP A 88 -13.83 -16.99 -0.07
N ILE A 89 -13.89 -16.29 -1.20
CA ILE A 89 -13.30 -14.96 -1.37
C ILE A 89 -14.00 -13.94 -0.47
N SER A 90 -15.33 -13.94 -0.41
CA SER A 90 -16.08 -13.02 0.45
C SER A 90 -15.68 -13.18 1.93
N GLY A 91 -15.54 -14.42 2.40
CA GLY A 91 -15.05 -14.70 3.75
C GLY A 91 -13.59 -14.29 3.95
N ALA A 92 -12.72 -14.48 2.95
CA ALA A 92 -11.33 -14.05 3.02
C ALA A 92 -11.21 -12.52 3.11
N LEU A 93 -12.00 -11.78 2.33
CA LEU A 93 -12.01 -10.32 2.38
C LEU A 93 -12.51 -9.77 3.72
N ALA A 94 -13.44 -10.46 4.39
CA ALA A 94 -13.97 -10.05 5.68
C ALA A 94 -13.00 -10.33 6.85
N ASP A 95 -12.39 -11.51 6.87
CA ASP A 95 -11.74 -12.06 8.06
C ASP A 95 -10.23 -12.23 7.96
N ASN A 96 -9.58 -11.86 6.81
CA ASN A 96 -8.16 -12.11 6.62
C ASN A 96 -7.28 -11.21 7.51
N PRO A 97 -6.40 -11.79 8.36
CA PRO A 97 -5.54 -11.01 9.26
C PRO A 97 -4.58 -10.05 8.54
N ARG A 98 -4.16 -10.36 7.30
CA ARG A 98 -3.30 -9.46 6.50
C ARG A 98 -4.07 -8.21 6.09
N LEU A 99 -5.34 -8.35 5.68
CA LEU A 99 -6.20 -7.21 5.38
C LEU A 99 -6.54 -6.41 6.64
N ALA A 100 -6.76 -7.06 7.77
CA ALA A 100 -6.93 -6.39 9.06
C ALA A 100 -5.70 -5.55 9.44
N THR A 101 -4.48 -6.06 9.18
CA THR A 101 -3.24 -5.30 9.35
C THR A 101 -3.16 -4.10 8.41
N ALA A 102 -3.53 -4.26 7.15
CA ALA A 102 -3.56 -3.16 6.19
C ALA A 102 -4.59 -2.08 6.60
N ALA A 103 -5.80 -2.48 7.02
CA ALA A 103 -6.81 -1.57 7.55
C ALA A 103 -6.35 -0.84 8.84
N ALA A 104 -5.58 -1.51 9.70
CA ALA A 104 -4.99 -0.86 10.87
C ALA A 104 -3.95 0.20 10.50
N ARG A 105 -3.18 0.00 9.41
CA ARG A 105 -2.26 1.02 8.87
C ARG A 105 -3.02 2.26 8.38
N VAL A 106 -4.17 2.08 7.73
CA VAL A 106 -5.02 3.21 7.34
C VAL A 106 -5.48 4.00 8.57
N ARG A 107 -6.07 3.33 9.58
CA ARG A 107 -6.47 4.02 10.83
C ARG A 107 -5.32 4.74 11.52
N ARG A 108 -4.11 4.18 11.48
CA ARG A 108 -2.91 4.86 11.98
C ARG A 108 -2.59 6.11 11.17
N ALA A 109 -2.64 6.03 9.84
CA ALA A 109 -2.37 7.17 8.97
C ALA A 109 -3.42 8.29 9.15
N GLU A 110 -4.71 7.94 9.24
CA GLU A 110 -5.80 8.87 9.56
C GLU A 110 -5.60 9.55 10.92
N SER A 111 -5.17 8.80 11.94
CA SER A 111 -4.88 9.36 13.25
C SER A 111 -3.69 10.33 13.22
N LEU A 112 -2.67 10.05 12.38
CA LEU A 112 -1.53 10.94 12.18
C LEU A 112 -1.94 12.19 11.40
N ALA A 113 -2.86 12.08 10.44
CA ALA A 113 -3.43 13.24 9.75
C ALA A 113 -4.20 14.13 10.73
N GLY A 114 -5.06 13.56 11.58
CA GLY A 114 -5.74 14.33 12.64
C GLY A 114 -4.77 14.95 13.66
N LEU A 115 -3.63 14.30 13.96
CA LEU A 115 -2.58 14.89 14.79
C LEU A 115 -1.90 16.08 14.08
N ALA A 116 -1.68 16.01 12.78
CA ALA A 116 -1.13 17.12 12.02
C ALA A 116 -2.13 18.29 11.95
N GLU A 117 -3.39 18.01 11.65
CA GLU A 117 -4.49 18.99 11.64
C GLU A 117 -4.64 19.69 12.99
N SER A 118 -4.47 18.97 14.10
CA SER A 118 -4.58 19.56 15.43
C SER A 118 -3.58 20.70 15.69
N ARG A 119 -2.47 20.76 14.96
CA ARG A 119 -1.49 21.86 15.06
C ARG A 119 -1.96 23.17 14.46
N GLU A 120 -2.94 23.12 13.57
CA GLU A 120 -3.60 24.30 13.01
C GLU A 120 -4.64 24.90 13.98
N ALA A 121 -5.05 24.13 15.00
CA ALA A 121 -6.04 24.55 15.98
C ALA A 121 -5.40 25.29 17.16
N LEU A 122 -6.25 25.98 17.93
CA LEU A 122 -5.85 26.61 19.19
C LEU A 122 -5.35 25.56 20.18
N GLN A 123 -4.12 25.74 20.66
CA GLN A 123 -3.52 24.92 21.71
C GLN A 123 -3.73 25.56 23.07
N VAL A 124 -4.18 24.77 24.04
CA VAL A 124 -4.37 25.21 25.43
C VAL A 124 -3.55 24.28 26.32
N GLU A 125 -2.60 24.84 27.06
CA GLU A 125 -1.71 24.06 27.93
C GLU A 125 -1.68 24.63 29.35
N GLY A 126 -1.91 23.76 30.33
CA GLY A 126 -1.71 24.08 31.75
C GLY A 126 -0.33 23.64 32.22
N LYS A 127 0.47 24.56 32.74
CA LYS A 127 1.77 24.27 33.34
C LYS A 127 1.77 24.61 34.82
N GLY A 128 2.35 23.75 35.64
CA GLY A 128 2.53 24.01 37.08
C GLY A 128 3.85 23.46 37.56
N ALA A 129 4.56 24.24 38.37
CA ALA A 129 5.74 23.76 39.04
C ALA A 129 5.79 24.29 40.48
N PHE A 130 6.09 23.41 41.43
CA PHE A 130 6.23 23.69 42.84
C PHE A 130 7.65 23.31 43.26
N LYS A 131 8.50 24.32 43.47
CA LYS A 131 9.93 24.11 43.72
C LYS A 131 10.32 24.77 45.03
N ARG A 132 11.03 24.03 45.87
CA ARG A 132 11.66 24.58 47.06
C ARG A 132 13.13 24.85 46.76
N TYR A 133 13.54 26.12 46.85
CA TYR A 133 14.88 26.58 46.60
C TYR A 133 15.59 26.89 47.91
N SER A 134 16.80 26.38 48.09
CA SER A 134 17.76 26.83 49.07
C SER A 134 18.76 27.72 48.35
N TRP A 135 18.78 28.98 48.69
CA TRP A 135 19.64 29.97 48.05
C TRP A 135 21.04 29.93 48.68
N PRO A 136 22.12 30.07 47.91
CA PRO A 136 23.48 30.08 48.45
C PRO A 136 23.74 31.31 49.29
N THR A 137 24.75 31.18 50.20
CA THR A 137 25.13 32.23 51.15
C THR A 137 26.05 33.28 50.57
N ASP A 138 26.67 33.02 49.42
CA ASP A 138 27.67 33.90 48.84
C ASP A 138 27.09 34.92 47.84
N GLY A 139 27.88 35.93 47.55
CA GLY A 139 27.54 37.21 47.01
C GLY A 139 27.12 37.29 45.55
N PHE A 140 26.87 36.20 44.83
CA PHE A 140 26.34 36.29 43.44
C PHE A 140 24.93 36.89 43.42
N TYR A 141 24.16 36.60 44.44
CA TYR A 141 22.80 37.17 44.63
C TYR A 141 22.81 38.43 45.49
N GLY A 142 23.98 38.95 45.85
CA GLY A 142 24.15 40.17 46.65
C GLY A 142 23.78 40.01 48.15
N PRO A 143 23.96 41.04 48.97
CA PRO A 143 23.49 41.08 50.36
C PRO A 143 21.99 41.30 50.41
N GLY A 144 21.24 40.58 49.57
CA GLY A 144 19.80 40.73 49.45
C GLY A 144 19.03 39.77 50.35
N GLU A 145 17.71 39.98 50.38
CA GLU A 145 16.78 39.20 51.21
C GLU A 145 16.76 37.69 50.94
N LEU A 146 17.39 37.20 49.86
CA LEU A 146 17.39 35.80 49.46
C LEU A 146 18.59 35.01 50.00
N ALA A 147 19.73 35.64 50.29
CA ALA A 147 20.92 34.94 50.73
C ALA A 147 20.62 34.10 52.00
N ASP A 148 21.11 32.85 52.00
CA ASP A 148 20.92 31.86 53.06
C ASP A 148 19.45 31.58 53.44
N ARG A 149 18.51 31.79 52.52
CA ARG A 149 17.09 31.50 52.75
C ARG A 149 16.63 30.32 51.92
N THR A 150 15.62 29.61 52.43
CA THR A 150 14.87 28.61 51.67
C THR A 150 13.50 29.19 51.33
N THR A 151 13.17 29.24 50.06
CA THR A 151 11.91 29.80 49.58
C THR A 151 11.17 28.80 48.69
N TRP A 152 9.87 29.05 48.53
CA TRP A 152 9.09 28.37 47.48
C TRP A 152 9.13 29.22 46.20
N ASN A 153 9.45 28.58 45.08
CA ASN A 153 9.34 29.17 43.76
C ASN A 153 8.31 28.37 42.98
N ASN A 154 7.11 28.89 42.94
CA ASN A 154 5.95 28.19 42.40
C ASN A 154 5.40 28.96 41.21
N ASN A 155 4.99 28.25 40.17
CA ASN A 155 4.21 28.80 39.08
C ASN A 155 3.06 27.88 38.73
N ALA A 156 1.94 28.47 38.34
CA ALA A 156 0.82 27.79 37.69
C ALA A 156 0.27 28.72 36.63
N GLU A 157 0.26 28.26 35.41
CA GLU A 157 -0.09 29.06 34.25
C GLU A 157 -0.97 28.29 33.28
N LEU A 158 -1.88 28.99 32.63
CA LEU A 158 -2.63 28.53 31.49
C LEU A 158 -2.12 29.27 30.27
N GLY A 159 -1.49 28.54 29.34
CA GLY A 159 -0.98 29.04 28.09
C GLY A 159 -1.94 28.75 26.94
N LEU A 160 -2.07 29.71 26.07
CA LEU A 160 -2.79 29.60 24.79
C LEU A 160 -1.80 29.86 23.68
N SER A 161 -1.80 29.05 22.63
CA SER A 161 -1.02 29.31 21.42
C SER A 161 -1.83 28.97 20.17
N TYR A 162 -1.72 29.81 19.16
CA TYR A 162 -2.35 29.63 17.87
C TYR A 162 -1.36 30.00 16.77
N ALA A 163 -1.04 29.02 15.88
CA ALA A 163 -0.13 29.25 14.76
C ALA A 163 -0.80 30.12 13.70
N LEU A 164 -0.18 31.28 13.40
CA LEU A 164 -0.57 32.13 12.28
C LEU A 164 0.20 31.67 11.04
N ASP A 165 -0.33 30.62 10.41
CA ASP A 165 0.35 29.89 9.33
C ASP A 165 0.38 30.66 7.99
N PHE A 166 1.05 31.82 7.97
CA PHE A 166 1.16 32.70 6.79
C PHE A 166 1.87 32.03 5.61
N TRP A 167 2.78 31.09 5.89
CA TRP A 167 3.60 30.42 4.88
C TRP A 167 3.10 29.02 4.53
N GLY A 168 2.04 28.57 5.17
CA GLY A 168 1.39 27.28 4.90
C GLY A 168 2.12 26.06 5.45
N ARG A 169 3.05 26.23 6.39
CA ARG A 169 3.83 25.11 6.94
C ARG A 169 2.96 24.05 7.62
N GLU A 170 2.06 24.47 8.51
CA GLU A 170 1.20 23.54 9.25
C GLU A 170 0.10 22.98 8.33
N ARG A 171 -0.50 23.83 7.49
CA ARG A 171 -1.48 23.40 6.48
C ARG A 171 -0.90 22.39 5.49
N ASP A 172 0.33 22.60 4.99
CA ASP A 172 0.96 21.65 4.06
C ASP A 172 1.41 20.38 4.77
N ALA A 173 1.78 20.44 6.07
CA ALA A 173 2.07 19.26 6.88
C ALA A 173 0.81 18.43 7.14
N SER A 174 -0.34 19.06 7.38
CA SER A 174 -1.65 18.42 7.50
C SER A 174 -2.05 17.75 6.17
N ALA A 175 -1.93 18.48 5.05
CA ALA A 175 -2.20 17.95 3.71
C ALA A 175 -1.26 16.76 3.37
N GLN A 176 0.03 16.83 3.71
CA GLN A 176 0.97 15.72 3.54
C GLN A 176 0.50 14.47 4.27
N ALA A 177 0.10 14.61 5.53
CA ALA A 177 -0.36 13.48 6.34
C ALA A 177 -1.69 12.90 5.82
N LEU A 178 -2.59 13.74 5.30
CA LEU A 178 -3.83 13.30 4.66
C LEU A 178 -3.54 12.52 3.38
N ASP A 179 -2.63 13.01 2.52
CA ASP A 179 -2.22 12.31 1.31
C ASP A 179 -1.57 10.94 1.62
N GLN A 180 -0.83 10.83 2.73
CA GLN A 180 -0.31 9.54 3.23
C GLN A 180 -1.43 8.60 3.68
N ALA A 181 -2.52 9.12 4.25
CA ALA A 181 -3.69 8.31 4.60
C ALA A 181 -4.41 7.79 3.34
N HIS A 182 -4.55 8.63 2.31
CA HIS A 182 -5.08 8.22 1.00
C HIS A 182 -4.20 7.18 0.33
N GLN A 183 -2.86 7.33 0.39
CA GLN A 183 -1.92 6.30 -0.08
C GLN A 183 -2.17 4.96 0.62
N ALA A 184 -2.25 4.96 1.96
CA ALA A 184 -2.50 3.74 2.73
C ALA A 184 -3.85 3.09 2.38
N ALA A 185 -4.89 3.89 2.12
CA ALA A 185 -6.19 3.38 1.68
C ALA A 185 -6.12 2.71 0.29
N ALA A 186 -5.37 3.29 -0.65
CA ALA A 186 -5.14 2.68 -1.96
C ALA A 186 -4.33 1.36 -1.84
N GLU A 187 -3.34 1.30 -0.95
CA GLU A 187 -2.56 0.09 -0.67
C GLU A 187 -3.43 -1.06 -0.10
N VAL A 188 -4.47 -0.76 0.69
CA VAL A 188 -5.44 -1.79 1.12
C VAL A 188 -6.16 -2.39 -0.09
N ARG A 189 -6.58 -1.56 -1.04
CA ARG A 189 -7.23 -2.05 -2.27
C ARG A 189 -6.29 -2.88 -3.14
N ALA A 190 -5.01 -2.52 -3.21
CA ALA A 190 -4.00 -3.34 -3.88
C ALA A 190 -3.85 -4.71 -3.19
N ALA A 191 -3.81 -4.75 -1.86
CA ALA A 191 -3.74 -5.99 -1.10
C ALA A 191 -5.01 -6.87 -1.26
N GLU A 192 -6.21 -6.27 -1.30
CA GLU A 192 -7.47 -7.00 -1.60
C GLU A 192 -7.41 -7.63 -2.99
N LEU A 193 -6.95 -6.89 -4.00
CA LEU A 193 -6.82 -7.38 -5.38
C LEU A 193 -5.79 -8.51 -5.48
N GLU A 194 -4.65 -8.37 -4.85
CA GLU A 194 -3.62 -9.41 -4.81
C GLU A 194 -4.14 -10.68 -4.11
N LEU A 195 -4.80 -10.53 -2.96
CA LEU A 195 -5.39 -11.66 -2.23
C LEU A 195 -6.43 -12.40 -3.07
N THR A 196 -7.36 -11.68 -3.69
CA THR A 196 -8.39 -12.29 -4.54
C THR A 196 -7.78 -12.99 -5.75
N GLY A 197 -6.79 -12.38 -6.39
CA GLY A 197 -6.04 -12.98 -7.49
C GLY A 197 -5.29 -14.25 -7.07
N ASN A 198 -4.68 -14.26 -5.88
CA ASN A 198 -4.00 -15.44 -5.33
C ASN A 198 -4.98 -16.58 -5.02
N ILE A 199 -6.15 -16.26 -4.43
CA ILE A 199 -7.18 -17.26 -4.14
C ILE A 199 -7.70 -17.87 -5.44
N VAL A 200 -8.04 -17.05 -6.44
CA VAL A 200 -8.55 -17.57 -7.72
C VAL A 200 -7.52 -18.46 -8.41
N ARG A 201 -6.25 -18.08 -8.47
CA ARG A 201 -5.17 -18.90 -9.05
C ARG A 201 -5.02 -20.24 -8.32
N SER A 202 -4.98 -20.23 -6.98
CA SER A 202 -4.88 -21.45 -6.19
C SER A 202 -6.11 -22.34 -6.35
N TYR A 203 -7.30 -21.75 -6.48
CA TYR A 203 -8.54 -22.47 -6.68
C TYR A 203 -8.63 -23.11 -8.08
N ILE A 204 -8.09 -22.47 -9.11
CA ILE A 204 -7.93 -23.04 -10.45
C ILE A 204 -6.92 -24.20 -10.41
N GLY A 205 -5.81 -24.06 -9.68
CA GLY A 205 -4.85 -25.14 -9.46
C GLY A 205 -5.50 -26.36 -8.78
N PHE A 206 -6.28 -26.12 -7.73
CA PHE A 206 -7.06 -27.14 -7.04
C PHE A 206 -8.05 -27.88 -7.98
N ALA A 207 -8.71 -27.14 -8.89
CA ALA A 207 -9.57 -27.74 -9.92
C ALA A 207 -8.75 -28.64 -10.88
N LEU A 208 -7.62 -28.13 -11.35
CA LEU A 208 -6.71 -28.90 -12.23
C LEU A 208 -6.25 -30.20 -11.58
N HIS A 209 -5.86 -30.19 -10.32
CA HIS A 209 -5.41 -31.40 -9.63
C HIS A 209 -6.55 -32.42 -9.46
N HIS A 210 -7.78 -31.98 -9.28
CA HIS A 210 -8.95 -32.86 -9.32
C HIS A 210 -9.14 -33.50 -10.70
N ASP A 211 -9.02 -32.72 -11.78
CA ASP A 211 -9.12 -33.25 -13.14
C ASP A 211 -8.00 -34.26 -13.46
N GLN A 212 -6.78 -33.96 -13.04
CA GLN A 212 -5.63 -34.88 -13.19
C GLN A 212 -5.82 -36.17 -12.39
N ARG A 213 -6.38 -36.08 -11.18
CA ARG A 213 -6.71 -37.24 -10.37
C ARG A 213 -7.74 -38.15 -11.04
N ASP A 214 -8.79 -37.57 -11.63
CA ASP A 214 -9.81 -38.35 -12.32
C ASP A 214 -9.26 -39.03 -13.57
N ILE A 215 -8.42 -38.33 -14.34
CA ILE A 215 -7.73 -38.91 -15.50
C ILE A 215 -6.87 -40.10 -15.06
N LEU A 216 -6.13 -39.94 -13.97
CA LEU A 216 -5.24 -40.98 -13.46
C LEU A 216 -6.01 -42.19 -12.87
N ALA A 217 -7.14 -41.92 -12.18
CA ALA A 217 -8.04 -42.98 -11.68
C ALA A 217 -8.67 -43.77 -12.84
N ALA A 218 -9.13 -43.06 -13.90
CA ALA A 218 -9.63 -43.72 -15.10
C ALA A 218 -8.52 -44.55 -15.80
N THR A 219 -7.27 -44.04 -15.78
CA THR A 219 -6.10 -44.77 -16.27
C THR A 219 -5.89 -46.07 -15.52
N LEU A 220 -5.92 -46.02 -14.20
CA LEU A 220 -5.73 -47.19 -13.35
C LEU A 220 -6.80 -48.25 -13.63
N GLU A 221 -8.06 -47.86 -13.73
CA GLU A 221 -9.14 -48.78 -14.07
C GLU A 221 -8.96 -49.42 -15.44
N GLN A 222 -8.55 -48.67 -16.44
CA GLN A 222 -8.25 -49.21 -17.78
C GLN A 222 -7.04 -50.16 -17.74
N GLN A 223 -5.99 -49.86 -16.99
CA GLN A 223 -4.83 -50.73 -16.80
C GLN A 223 -5.21 -52.03 -16.12
N ARG A 224 -6.08 -51.99 -15.10
CA ARG A 224 -6.62 -53.19 -14.44
C ARG A 224 -7.40 -54.07 -15.40
N HIS A 225 -8.28 -53.48 -16.22
CA HIS A 225 -9.03 -54.20 -17.24
C HIS A 225 -8.11 -54.85 -18.29
N LEU A 226 -7.07 -54.13 -18.71
CA LEU A 226 -6.10 -54.67 -19.69
C LEU A 226 -5.26 -55.81 -19.08
N ALA A 227 -4.84 -55.72 -17.82
CA ALA A 227 -4.13 -56.78 -17.11
C ALA A 227 -4.99 -58.05 -16.95
N ASP A 228 -6.29 -57.88 -16.64
CA ASP A 228 -7.24 -58.96 -16.57
C ASP A 228 -7.50 -59.63 -17.94
N LEU A 229 -7.55 -58.83 -19.02
CA LEU A 229 -7.68 -59.33 -20.38
C LEU A 229 -6.43 -60.13 -20.82
N ALA A 230 -5.21 -59.62 -20.54
CA ALA A 230 -3.96 -60.34 -20.81
C ALA A 230 -3.87 -61.67 -20.03
N GLN A 231 -4.33 -61.69 -18.75
CA GLN A 231 -4.40 -62.94 -17.98
C GLN A 231 -5.36 -63.96 -18.60
N ARG A 232 -6.56 -63.54 -19.04
CA ARG A 232 -7.51 -64.44 -19.72
C ARG A 232 -6.97 -64.98 -21.03
N GLN A 233 -6.23 -64.17 -21.79
CA GLN A 233 -5.58 -64.65 -23.00
C GLN A 233 -4.48 -65.67 -22.71
N LEU A 234 -3.67 -65.46 -21.67
CA LEU A 234 -2.68 -66.44 -21.24
C LEU A 234 -3.34 -67.77 -20.81
N ASP A 235 -4.40 -67.69 -20.01
CA ASP A 235 -5.15 -68.87 -19.53
C ASP A 235 -5.80 -69.63 -20.70
N GLY A 236 -6.19 -68.92 -21.77
CA GLY A 236 -6.69 -69.50 -23.00
C GLY A 236 -5.62 -69.96 -24.02
N GLY A 237 -4.34 -69.81 -23.66
CA GLY A 237 -3.20 -70.20 -24.57
C GLY A 237 -2.99 -69.23 -25.76
N LEU A 238 -3.61 -68.05 -25.72
CA LEU A 238 -3.53 -67.02 -26.79
C LEU A 238 -2.60 -65.85 -26.44
N GLY A 239 -2.08 -65.79 -25.20
CA GLY A 239 -1.20 -64.75 -24.70
C GLY A 239 0.07 -65.31 -24.06
N THR A 240 0.93 -64.40 -23.58
CA THR A 240 2.22 -64.73 -22.97
C THR A 240 2.31 -64.25 -21.52
N GLN A 241 3.13 -64.93 -20.71
CA GLN A 241 3.45 -64.46 -19.35
C GLN A 241 4.11 -63.09 -19.34
N PHE A 242 4.83 -62.74 -20.41
CA PHE A 242 5.46 -61.41 -20.58
C PHE A 242 4.41 -60.31 -20.63
N GLU A 243 3.33 -60.47 -21.40
CA GLU A 243 2.24 -59.50 -21.54
C GLU A 243 1.53 -59.26 -20.20
N VAL A 244 1.24 -60.33 -19.46
CA VAL A 244 0.64 -60.24 -18.10
C VAL A 244 1.57 -59.48 -17.16
N SER A 245 2.86 -59.83 -17.15
CA SER A 245 3.85 -59.20 -16.30
C SER A 245 3.97 -57.68 -16.60
N GLN A 246 4.03 -57.34 -17.90
CA GLN A 246 4.10 -55.96 -18.34
C GLN A 246 2.84 -55.15 -17.97
N ALA A 247 1.65 -55.73 -18.16
CA ALA A 247 0.40 -55.07 -17.78
C ALA A 247 0.31 -54.81 -16.27
N ARG A 248 0.73 -55.79 -15.45
CA ARG A 248 0.73 -55.63 -13.99
C ARG A 248 1.78 -54.67 -13.46
N ALA A 249 2.92 -54.53 -14.13
CA ALA A 249 4.00 -53.66 -13.71
C ALA A 249 3.62 -52.14 -13.69
N LEU A 250 2.61 -51.75 -14.46
CA LEU A 250 2.14 -50.35 -14.51
C LEU A 250 1.24 -49.97 -13.33
N LEU A 251 0.55 -50.94 -12.70
CA LEU A 251 -0.46 -50.67 -11.67
C LEU A 251 0.13 -49.96 -10.45
N PRO A 252 1.23 -50.45 -9.82
CA PRO A 252 1.79 -49.82 -8.63
C PRO A 252 2.29 -48.40 -8.89
N GLU A 253 2.82 -48.12 -10.05
CA GLU A 253 3.29 -46.75 -10.39
C GLU A 253 2.12 -45.80 -10.56
N THR A 254 1.03 -46.21 -11.18
CA THR A 254 -0.17 -45.40 -11.31
C THR A 254 -0.85 -45.18 -9.95
N GLU A 255 -0.88 -46.16 -9.08
CA GLU A 255 -1.36 -46.06 -7.70
C GLU A 255 -0.50 -45.09 -6.88
N ARG A 256 0.83 -45.17 -7.00
CA ARG A 256 1.74 -44.19 -6.38
C ARG A 256 1.50 -42.77 -6.84
N GLN A 257 1.22 -42.55 -8.14
CA GLN A 257 0.91 -41.22 -8.67
C GLN A 257 -0.43 -40.70 -8.17
N LEU A 258 -1.44 -41.58 -7.97
CA LEU A 258 -2.72 -41.19 -7.37
C LEU A 258 -2.52 -40.70 -5.93
N GLU A 259 -1.72 -41.43 -5.13
CA GLU A 259 -1.42 -41.02 -3.76
C GLU A 259 -0.72 -39.66 -3.71
N ALA A 260 0.23 -39.41 -4.61
CA ALA A 260 0.90 -38.10 -4.72
C ALA A 260 -0.06 -36.97 -5.11
N LEU A 261 -1.09 -37.26 -5.92
CA LEU A 261 -2.12 -36.27 -6.23
C LEU A 261 -3.10 -36.03 -5.09
N ASP A 262 -3.44 -37.07 -4.32
CA ASP A 262 -4.26 -36.93 -3.11
C ASP A 262 -3.53 -36.12 -2.03
N GLU A 263 -2.21 -36.29 -1.88
CA GLU A 263 -1.36 -35.39 -1.06
C GLU A 263 -1.43 -33.95 -1.59
N THR A 264 -1.23 -33.72 -2.89
CA THR A 264 -1.27 -32.39 -3.51
C THR A 264 -2.62 -31.71 -3.27
N LEU A 265 -3.74 -32.43 -3.43
CA LEU A 265 -5.08 -31.90 -3.14
C LEU A 265 -5.26 -31.54 -1.65
N ALA A 266 -4.66 -32.28 -0.74
CA ALA A 266 -4.68 -31.94 0.68
C ALA A 266 -3.86 -30.65 0.96
N LEU A 267 -2.70 -30.50 0.32
CA LEU A 267 -1.89 -29.30 0.41
C LEU A 267 -2.57 -28.07 -0.21
N ASP A 268 -3.26 -28.22 -1.33
CA ASP A 268 -4.06 -27.15 -1.94
C ASP A 268 -5.16 -26.64 -1.01
N ARG A 269 -5.85 -27.54 -0.31
CA ARG A 269 -6.86 -27.17 0.70
C ARG A 269 -6.24 -26.36 1.84
N ASN A 270 -5.05 -26.76 2.30
CA ASN A 270 -4.32 -26.03 3.33
C ASN A 270 -3.89 -24.64 2.83
N GLN A 271 -3.39 -24.55 1.60
CA GLN A 271 -3.02 -23.28 0.96
C GLN A 271 -4.21 -22.33 0.83
N LEU A 272 -5.34 -22.83 0.34
CA LEU A 272 -6.58 -22.05 0.22
C LEU A 272 -7.09 -21.59 1.60
N ALA A 273 -6.99 -22.45 2.63
CA ALA A 273 -7.34 -22.06 3.98
C ALA A 273 -6.43 -20.94 4.52
N ALA A 274 -5.13 -21.07 4.31
CA ALA A 274 -4.15 -20.05 4.72
C ALA A 274 -4.37 -18.71 4.00
N LEU A 275 -4.66 -18.73 2.68
CA LEU A 275 -5.02 -17.53 1.91
C LEU A 275 -6.31 -16.89 2.44
N ALA A 276 -7.29 -17.67 2.88
CA ALA A 276 -8.51 -17.16 3.49
C ALA A 276 -8.31 -16.70 4.96
N GLY A 277 -7.09 -16.77 5.50
CA GLY A 277 -6.82 -16.44 6.90
C GLY A 277 -7.37 -17.43 7.90
N LYS A 278 -7.64 -18.67 7.46
CA LYS A 278 -8.28 -19.73 8.25
C LYS A 278 -7.32 -20.89 8.53
N GLY A 279 -7.61 -21.65 9.57
CA GLY A 279 -6.86 -22.86 9.85
C GLY A 279 -7.16 -24.01 8.85
N PRO A 280 -6.30 -25.05 8.77
CA PRO A 280 -6.42 -26.15 7.80
C PRO A 280 -7.78 -26.86 7.81
N GLY A 281 -8.44 -26.96 8.97
CA GLY A 281 -9.76 -27.58 9.09
C GLY A 281 -10.86 -26.88 8.27
N ALA A 282 -10.70 -25.60 7.93
CA ALA A 282 -11.61 -24.93 7.03
C ALA A 282 -11.45 -25.43 5.59
N GLY A 283 -10.22 -25.68 5.16
CA GLY A 283 -9.90 -26.23 3.84
C GLY A 283 -10.47 -27.63 3.61
N ALA A 284 -10.58 -28.45 4.66
CA ALA A 284 -11.14 -29.80 4.58
C ALA A 284 -12.60 -29.84 4.07
N ARG A 285 -13.34 -28.72 4.19
CA ARG A 285 -14.71 -28.59 3.71
C ARG A 285 -14.81 -28.24 2.22
N LEU A 286 -13.69 -27.87 1.58
CA LEU A 286 -13.69 -27.53 0.17
C LEU A 286 -13.97 -28.77 -0.69
N GLN A 287 -14.99 -28.64 -1.51
CA GLN A 287 -15.35 -29.61 -2.52
C GLN A 287 -14.64 -29.32 -3.84
N ARG A 288 -14.75 -30.26 -4.77
CA ARG A 288 -14.25 -30.07 -6.13
C ARG A 288 -14.81 -28.80 -6.74
N PRO A 289 -13.95 -27.89 -7.28
CA PRO A 289 -14.39 -26.70 -7.99
C PRO A 289 -15.25 -26.99 -9.22
N ARG A 290 -16.18 -26.06 -9.52
CA ARG A 290 -17.03 -26.13 -10.71
C ARG A 290 -16.89 -24.84 -11.50
N LEU A 291 -15.68 -24.63 -12.03
CA LEU A 291 -15.35 -23.40 -12.76
C LEU A 291 -15.90 -23.41 -14.18
N THR A 292 -16.55 -22.32 -14.56
CA THR A 292 -16.96 -22.05 -15.95
C THR A 292 -16.16 -20.86 -16.47
N LEU A 293 -15.84 -20.87 -17.77
CA LEU A 293 -15.14 -19.75 -18.38
C LEU A 293 -16.16 -18.64 -18.68
N GLY A 294 -15.98 -17.48 -18.06
CA GLY A 294 -16.72 -16.28 -18.40
C GLY A 294 -16.35 -15.71 -19.78
N ALA A 295 -17.00 -14.63 -20.20
CA ALA A 295 -16.60 -13.90 -21.41
C ALA A 295 -15.15 -13.41 -21.29
N ALA A 296 -14.44 -13.44 -22.40
CA ALA A 296 -13.06 -12.91 -22.44
C ALA A 296 -13.06 -11.42 -22.02
N PRO A 297 -12.10 -10.99 -21.19
CA PRO A 297 -11.97 -9.58 -20.82
C PRO A 297 -11.72 -8.75 -22.09
N ARG A 298 -12.49 -7.67 -22.21
CA ARG A 298 -12.31 -6.69 -23.28
C ARG A 298 -11.70 -5.43 -22.67
N LEU A 299 -10.87 -4.73 -23.42
CA LEU A 299 -10.19 -3.52 -22.94
C LEU A 299 -10.89 -2.24 -23.40
N PRO A 300 -10.89 -1.18 -22.57
CA PRO A 300 -11.28 0.15 -23.00
C PRO A 300 -10.31 0.71 -24.06
N SER A 301 -10.82 1.61 -24.91
CA SER A 301 -10.04 2.16 -26.04
C SER A 301 -8.93 3.15 -25.62
N ALA A 302 -8.99 3.71 -24.40
CA ALA A 302 -8.06 4.72 -23.89
C ALA A 302 -7.24 4.24 -22.67
N LEU A 303 -6.61 3.08 -22.81
CA LEU A 303 -6.00 2.31 -21.72
C LEU A 303 -4.98 3.07 -20.86
N PRO A 304 -3.97 3.80 -21.37
CA PRO A 304 -2.94 4.40 -20.52
C PRO A 304 -3.50 5.46 -19.56
N LEU A 305 -4.43 6.28 -20.01
CA LEU A 305 -5.00 7.37 -19.21
C LEU A 305 -5.96 6.84 -18.12
N GLU A 306 -6.78 5.84 -18.47
CA GLU A 306 -7.75 5.24 -17.55
C GLU A 306 -7.09 4.34 -16.51
N LEU A 307 -5.97 3.69 -16.83
CA LEU A 307 -5.18 2.88 -15.88
C LEU A 307 -4.73 3.68 -14.65
N VAL A 308 -4.39 4.94 -14.86
CA VAL A 308 -3.90 5.83 -13.80
C VAL A 308 -4.93 5.98 -12.66
N GLY A 309 -6.24 5.88 -12.99
CA GLY A 309 -7.33 5.96 -12.01
C GLY A 309 -7.90 4.62 -11.53
N LYS A 310 -7.58 3.51 -12.21
CA LYS A 310 -8.25 2.21 -11.96
C LYS A 310 -7.37 1.15 -11.30
N ARG A 311 -6.04 1.26 -11.36
CA ARG A 311 -5.14 0.34 -10.65
C ARG A 311 -4.78 0.88 -9.27
N PRO A 312 -5.08 0.15 -8.18
CA PRO A 312 -4.82 0.61 -6.82
C PRO A 312 -3.34 0.90 -6.52
N ASP A 313 -2.42 0.13 -7.09
CA ASP A 313 -0.98 0.32 -6.95
C ASP A 313 -0.51 1.64 -7.60
N VAL A 314 -0.99 1.97 -8.79
CA VAL A 314 -0.70 3.23 -9.48
C VAL A 314 -1.28 4.42 -8.71
N VAL A 315 -2.51 4.30 -8.21
CA VAL A 315 -3.17 5.33 -7.40
C VAL A 315 -2.41 5.57 -6.10
N ALA A 316 -1.93 4.52 -5.42
CA ALA A 316 -1.11 4.66 -4.22
C ALA A 316 0.18 5.46 -4.50
N ARG A 317 0.85 5.24 -5.65
CA ARG A 317 2.03 6.00 -6.05
C ARG A 317 1.72 7.46 -6.37
N ARG A 318 0.55 7.76 -6.94
CA ARG A 318 0.11 9.17 -7.15
C ARG A 318 -0.04 9.91 -5.83
N TRP A 319 -0.68 9.31 -4.84
CA TRP A 319 -0.79 9.88 -3.51
C TRP A 319 0.56 10.02 -2.82
N GLN A 320 1.49 9.08 -3.04
CA GLN A 320 2.87 9.19 -2.55
C GLN A 320 3.58 10.42 -3.12
N ILE A 321 3.41 10.71 -4.42
CA ILE A 321 3.96 11.93 -5.04
C ILE A 321 3.33 13.18 -4.42
N ALA A 322 2.00 13.20 -4.25
CA ALA A 322 1.29 14.32 -3.64
C ALA A 322 1.80 14.60 -2.22
N ALA A 323 1.91 13.58 -1.39
CA ALA A 323 2.47 13.69 -0.04
C ALA A 323 3.92 14.19 -0.04
N ALA A 324 4.78 13.68 -0.94
CA ALA A 324 6.16 14.11 -1.04
C ALA A 324 6.28 15.57 -1.54
N ALA A 325 5.41 16.01 -2.45
CA ALA A 325 5.35 17.41 -2.87
C ALA A 325 5.04 18.33 -1.70
N LYS A 326 4.05 17.96 -0.87
CA LYS A 326 3.72 18.70 0.36
C LYS A 326 4.88 18.71 1.36
N GLY A 327 5.65 17.62 1.47
CA GLY A 327 6.88 17.58 2.26
C GLY A 327 7.92 18.62 1.82
N VAL A 328 8.09 18.81 0.51
CA VAL A 328 8.97 19.86 -0.05
C VAL A 328 8.43 21.25 0.31
N ASP A 329 7.10 21.49 0.23
CA ASP A 329 6.50 22.78 0.59
C ASP A 329 6.67 23.08 2.08
N VAL A 330 6.48 22.11 2.98
CA VAL A 330 6.76 22.22 4.42
C VAL A 330 8.23 22.58 4.68
N ALA A 331 9.16 21.91 3.96
CA ALA A 331 10.58 22.19 4.10
C ALA A 331 10.94 23.60 3.63
N ARG A 332 10.32 24.09 2.54
CA ARG A 332 10.46 25.47 2.05
C ARG A 332 9.87 26.48 3.03
N ALA A 333 8.67 26.22 3.55
CA ALA A 333 8.03 27.08 4.52
C ALA A 333 8.86 27.26 5.81
N SER A 334 9.68 26.26 6.17
CA SER A 334 10.56 26.32 7.34
C SER A 334 11.70 27.33 7.25
N PHE A 335 11.98 27.90 6.06
CA PHE A 335 12.95 29.00 5.88
C PHE A 335 12.38 30.36 6.29
N TYR A 336 11.06 30.47 6.43
CA TYR A 336 10.39 31.71 6.78
C TYR A 336 10.14 31.82 8.29
N PRO A 337 9.89 33.03 8.83
CA PRO A 337 9.58 33.23 10.23
C PRO A 337 8.34 32.45 10.66
N ASN A 338 8.41 31.70 11.76
CA ASN A 338 7.20 31.22 12.41
C ASN A 338 6.58 32.34 13.26
N ILE A 339 5.28 32.52 13.14
CA ILE A 339 4.53 33.55 13.87
C ILE A 339 3.34 32.90 14.56
N ASP A 340 3.35 32.95 15.89
CA ASP A 340 2.30 32.39 16.73
C ASP A 340 1.62 33.53 17.53
N LEU A 341 0.32 33.50 17.67
CA LEU A 341 -0.39 34.29 18.68
C LEU A 341 -0.33 33.51 19.99
N VAL A 342 0.28 34.11 21.01
CA VAL A 342 0.41 33.48 22.32
C VAL A 342 -0.28 34.34 23.37
N ALA A 343 -0.96 33.68 24.31
CA ALA A 343 -1.50 34.31 25.49
C ALA A 343 -1.20 33.43 26.70
N ASN A 344 -0.99 34.08 27.83
CA ASN A 344 -0.74 33.36 29.08
C ASN A 344 -1.44 34.08 30.22
N VAL A 345 -2.04 33.33 31.10
CA VAL A 345 -2.55 33.82 32.39
C VAL A 345 -2.10 32.85 33.48
N GLY A 346 -1.49 33.37 34.51
CA GLY A 346 -0.96 32.51 35.55
C GLY A 346 -0.56 33.24 36.82
N GLN A 347 -0.18 32.45 37.79
CA GLN A 347 0.35 32.92 39.05
C GLN A 347 1.84 32.61 39.13
N PHE A 348 2.62 33.65 39.42
CA PHE A 348 4.07 33.58 39.49
C PHE A 348 4.47 34.00 40.92
N LEU A 349 4.97 33.04 41.69
CA LEU A 349 5.41 33.28 43.06
C LEU A 349 6.89 32.92 43.19
N THR A 350 7.75 33.94 43.24
CA THR A 350 9.20 33.75 43.37
C THR A 350 9.60 33.71 44.86
N LEU A 351 8.85 34.34 45.72
CA LEU A 351 9.08 34.44 47.17
C LEU A 351 7.76 34.36 47.91
N GLY A 352 7.60 33.44 48.86
CA GLY A 352 6.42 33.37 49.72
C GLY A 352 5.99 31.95 50.08
N ARG A 353 4.91 31.87 50.82
CA ARG A 353 4.29 30.59 51.22
C ARG A 353 3.42 30.05 50.08
N LEU A 354 3.28 28.74 50.01
CA LEU A 354 2.44 28.10 49.01
C LEU A 354 0.99 28.65 49.02
N SER A 355 0.47 29.03 50.18
CA SER A 355 -0.87 29.62 50.34
C SER A 355 -1.03 30.99 49.67
N GLU A 356 0.05 31.73 49.44
CA GLU A 356 0.01 33.04 48.77
C GLU A 356 -0.23 32.94 47.25
N MET A 357 -0.06 31.75 46.72
CA MET A 357 -0.37 31.45 45.32
C MET A 357 -1.87 31.58 44.99
N LEU A 358 -2.71 31.51 45.99
CA LEU A 358 -4.18 31.66 45.85
C LEU A 358 -4.64 33.14 45.86
N THR A 359 -3.73 34.11 45.90
CA THR A 359 -4.08 35.53 45.98
C THR A 359 -4.01 36.18 44.59
N HIS A 360 -4.98 37.06 44.27
CA HIS A 360 -5.01 37.79 42.97
C HIS A 360 -3.78 38.69 42.75
N ALA A 361 -3.12 39.12 43.81
CA ALA A 361 -1.96 40.01 43.74
C ALA A 361 -0.73 39.42 43.01
N LYS A 362 -0.72 38.10 42.75
CA LYS A 362 0.37 37.39 42.10
C LYS A 362 -0.01 36.88 40.71
N THR A 363 -1.19 37.25 40.20
CA THR A 363 -1.66 36.87 38.86
C THR A 363 -1.15 37.84 37.82
N GLY A 364 -0.47 37.31 36.82
CA GLY A 364 -0.05 38.05 35.62
C GLY A 364 -0.68 37.47 34.35
N SER A 365 -0.79 38.28 33.32
CA SER A 365 -1.25 37.85 32.03
C SER A 365 -0.57 38.62 30.93
N PHE A 366 -0.39 37.97 29.75
CA PHE A 366 0.03 38.64 28.55
C PHE A 366 -0.65 38.01 27.31
N ILE A 367 -0.76 38.79 26.26
CA ILE A 367 -1.18 38.34 24.94
C ILE A 367 -0.38 39.12 23.89
N GLY A 368 0.09 38.44 22.84
CA GLY A 368 0.82 39.08 21.76
C GLY A 368 1.34 38.09 20.74
N PRO A 369 1.81 38.59 19.59
CA PRO A 369 2.49 37.75 18.62
C PRO A 369 3.90 37.39 19.13
N ALA A 370 4.25 36.10 18.97
CA ALA A 370 5.60 35.59 19.12
C ALA A 370 6.14 35.20 17.75
N PHE A 371 7.39 35.55 17.45
CA PHE A 371 8.01 35.15 16.18
C PHE A 371 9.36 34.48 16.43
N SER A 372 9.68 33.52 15.55
CA SER A 372 10.96 32.82 15.53
C SER A 372 11.47 32.72 14.10
N LEU A 373 12.69 33.19 13.85
CA LEU A 373 13.35 33.14 12.55
C LEU A 373 14.72 32.50 12.71
N PRO A 374 15.02 31.38 12.04
CA PRO A 374 16.35 30.82 12.01
C PRO A 374 17.27 31.72 11.14
N ILE A 375 18.29 32.33 11.77
CA ILE A 375 19.28 33.16 11.06
C ILE A 375 20.48 32.33 10.60
N TYR A 376 20.90 31.38 11.42
CA TYR A 376 21.96 30.44 11.12
C TYR A 376 21.71 29.11 11.83
N ASP A 377 21.68 28.03 11.06
CA ASP A 377 21.33 26.67 11.54
C ASP A 377 22.39 25.61 11.16
N GLY A 378 23.59 26.04 10.72
CA GLY A 378 24.64 25.14 10.26
C GLY A 378 24.30 24.37 8.97
N GLY A 379 23.25 24.76 8.24
CA GLY A 379 22.79 24.14 6.99
C GLY A 379 21.69 23.08 7.17
N ALA A 380 21.11 22.95 8.36
CA ALA A 380 20.08 21.95 8.67
C ALA A 380 18.83 22.10 7.77
N LEU A 381 18.33 23.32 7.57
CA LEU A 381 17.18 23.58 6.69
C LEU A 381 17.48 23.21 5.23
N ARG A 382 18.67 23.53 4.72
CA ARG A 382 19.08 23.12 3.37
C ARG A 382 19.21 21.61 3.24
N GLY A 383 19.76 20.95 4.24
CA GLY A 383 19.83 19.49 4.30
C GLY A 383 18.43 18.86 4.31
N ARG A 384 17.49 19.42 5.10
CA ARG A 384 16.10 18.97 5.12
C ARG A 384 15.41 19.16 3.77
N LEU A 385 15.53 20.35 3.17
CA LEU A 385 14.95 20.59 1.83
C LEU A 385 15.53 19.64 0.78
N GLY A 386 16.85 19.39 0.82
CA GLY A 386 17.50 18.41 -0.06
C GLY A 386 16.94 16.99 0.13
N ALA A 387 16.73 16.57 1.37
CA ALA A 387 16.15 15.27 1.69
C ALA A 387 14.71 15.13 1.19
N GLU A 388 13.85 16.14 1.41
CA GLU A 388 12.47 16.13 0.92
C GLU A 388 12.39 16.21 -0.62
N SER A 389 13.28 16.98 -1.26
CA SER A 389 13.38 17.00 -2.72
C SER A 389 13.79 15.65 -3.30
N ALA A 390 14.76 14.98 -2.68
CA ALA A 390 15.15 13.63 -3.08
C ALA A 390 14.03 12.60 -2.81
N ALA A 391 13.27 12.74 -1.72
CA ALA A 391 12.11 11.90 -1.44
C ALA A 391 11.01 12.06 -2.52
N TYR A 392 10.79 13.28 -2.99
CA TYR A 392 9.91 13.53 -4.14
C TYR A 392 10.42 12.84 -5.41
N ASP A 393 11.72 12.95 -5.72
CA ASP A 393 12.32 12.30 -6.89
C ASP A 393 12.18 10.77 -6.82
N VAL A 394 12.35 10.18 -5.64
CA VAL A 394 12.11 8.75 -5.40
C VAL A 394 10.63 8.39 -5.65
N ALA A 395 9.69 9.20 -5.16
CA ALA A 395 8.26 8.96 -5.35
C ALA A 395 7.87 9.02 -6.85
N VAL A 396 8.38 10.01 -7.59
CA VAL A 396 8.16 10.13 -9.04
C VAL A 396 8.75 8.95 -9.80
N SER A 397 9.98 8.53 -9.48
CA SER A 397 10.63 7.39 -10.11
C SER A 397 9.89 6.08 -9.82
N ALA A 398 9.40 5.89 -8.59
CA ALA A 398 8.59 4.74 -8.22
C ALA A 398 7.24 4.71 -8.97
N TYR A 399 6.59 5.87 -9.13
CA TYR A 399 5.38 5.99 -9.96
C TYR A 399 5.65 5.61 -11.42
N ASN A 400 6.70 6.19 -12.02
CA ASN A 400 7.08 5.91 -13.40
C ASN A 400 7.33 4.41 -13.63
N GLN A 401 8.05 3.76 -12.71
CA GLN A 401 8.28 2.31 -12.77
C GLN A 401 6.98 1.52 -12.66
N THR A 402 6.12 1.86 -11.68
CA THR A 402 4.83 1.18 -11.47
C THR A 402 3.94 1.30 -12.71
N LEU A 403 3.94 2.44 -13.39
CA LEU A 403 3.18 2.66 -14.61
C LEU A 403 3.68 1.78 -15.77
N VAL A 404 5.00 1.70 -15.98
CA VAL A 404 5.61 0.82 -16.98
C VAL A 404 5.31 -0.65 -16.69
N ASP A 405 5.45 -1.08 -15.43
CA ASP A 405 5.15 -2.45 -15.01
C ASP A 405 3.66 -2.78 -15.21
N ALA A 406 2.76 -1.82 -14.93
CA ALA A 406 1.34 -1.98 -15.14
C ALA A 406 0.98 -2.25 -16.61
N LEU A 407 1.56 -1.48 -17.55
CA LEU A 407 1.36 -1.68 -18.98
C LEU A 407 1.91 -3.03 -19.43
N LYS A 408 3.13 -3.38 -18.97
CA LYS A 408 3.73 -4.69 -19.24
C LYS A 408 2.83 -5.83 -18.74
N ASP A 409 2.33 -5.76 -17.52
CA ASP A 409 1.47 -6.80 -16.93
C ASP A 409 0.20 -7.02 -17.75
N ILE A 410 -0.41 -5.93 -18.24
CA ILE A 410 -1.59 -6.01 -19.10
C ILE A 410 -1.25 -6.67 -20.43
N SER A 411 -0.19 -6.21 -21.11
CA SER A 411 0.26 -6.79 -22.38
C SER A 411 0.54 -8.30 -22.22
N ASP A 412 1.33 -8.67 -21.21
CA ASP A 412 1.65 -10.06 -20.92
C ASP A 412 0.39 -10.91 -20.67
N ALA A 413 -0.56 -10.37 -19.92
CA ALA A 413 -1.79 -11.07 -19.59
C ALA A 413 -2.69 -11.30 -20.82
N LEU A 414 -2.76 -10.31 -21.71
CA LEU A 414 -3.51 -10.43 -22.97
C LEU A 414 -2.88 -11.45 -23.92
N ILE A 415 -1.57 -11.39 -24.12
CA ILE A 415 -0.83 -12.35 -24.93
C ILE A 415 -1.04 -13.77 -24.40
N LYS A 416 -0.96 -13.96 -23.09
CA LYS A 416 -1.20 -15.26 -22.46
C LYS A 416 -2.64 -15.73 -22.64
N ALA A 417 -3.63 -14.84 -22.48
CA ALA A 417 -5.05 -15.19 -22.64
C ALA A 417 -5.38 -15.62 -24.08
N ASP A 418 -4.90 -14.88 -25.08
CA ASP A 418 -5.09 -15.20 -26.48
C ASP A 418 -4.36 -16.50 -26.87
N SER A 419 -3.11 -16.67 -26.45
CA SER A 419 -2.34 -17.89 -26.66
C SER A 419 -3.02 -19.11 -26.02
N ALA A 420 -3.46 -19.00 -24.76
CA ALA A 420 -4.14 -20.10 -24.07
C ALA A 420 -5.47 -20.48 -24.73
N ALA A 421 -6.20 -19.51 -25.30
CA ALA A 421 -7.43 -19.79 -26.05
C ALA A 421 -7.15 -20.62 -27.31
N ARG A 422 -6.10 -20.26 -28.06
CA ARG A 422 -5.69 -21.05 -29.26
C ARG A 422 -5.15 -22.43 -28.89
N GLN A 423 -4.34 -22.52 -27.83
CA GLN A 423 -3.82 -23.79 -27.33
C GLN A 423 -4.95 -24.74 -26.87
N ALA A 424 -6.01 -24.23 -26.26
CA ALA A 424 -7.15 -25.05 -25.83
C ALA A 424 -7.82 -25.75 -27.00
N ILE A 425 -8.05 -25.04 -28.12
CA ILE A 425 -8.64 -25.61 -29.33
C ILE A 425 -7.76 -26.76 -29.89
N LEU A 426 -6.44 -26.54 -29.95
CA LEU A 426 -5.49 -27.55 -30.48
C LEU A 426 -5.38 -28.74 -29.50
N ALA A 427 -5.38 -28.50 -28.19
CA ALA A 427 -5.33 -29.56 -27.20
C ALA A 427 -6.58 -30.44 -27.24
N ASP A 428 -7.78 -29.84 -27.39
CA ASP A 428 -9.03 -30.58 -27.55
C ASP A 428 -9.02 -31.45 -28.81
N GLN A 429 -8.56 -30.92 -29.94
CA GLN A 429 -8.42 -31.68 -31.21
C GLN A 429 -7.44 -32.86 -31.05
N ALA A 430 -6.29 -32.63 -30.42
CA ALA A 430 -5.30 -33.67 -30.18
C ALA A 430 -5.81 -34.76 -29.23
N SER A 431 -6.54 -34.37 -28.15
CA SER A 431 -7.16 -35.33 -27.22
C SER A 431 -8.21 -36.20 -27.92
N GLN A 432 -9.06 -35.60 -28.78
CA GLN A 432 -10.04 -36.35 -29.57
C GLN A 432 -9.39 -37.32 -30.57
N ALA A 433 -8.26 -36.92 -31.20
CA ALA A 433 -7.53 -37.79 -32.10
C ALA A 433 -6.88 -38.96 -31.33
N ALA A 434 -6.25 -38.71 -30.20
CA ALA A 434 -5.67 -39.72 -29.33
C ALA A 434 -6.72 -40.72 -28.83
N GLN A 435 -7.91 -40.23 -28.42
CA GLN A 435 -9.03 -41.07 -28.00
C GLN A 435 -9.47 -42.01 -29.12
N ARG A 436 -9.66 -41.50 -30.34
CA ARG A 436 -10.02 -42.36 -31.50
C ARG A 436 -8.95 -43.41 -31.76
N THR A 437 -7.68 -43.06 -31.70
CA THR A 437 -6.56 -44.02 -31.91
C THR A 437 -6.58 -45.12 -30.86
N TYR A 438 -6.78 -44.77 -29.61
CA TYR A 438 -6.90 -45.76 -28.50
C TYR A 438 -8.11 -46.67 -28.69
N ASP A 439 -9.28 -46.15 -29.05
CA ASP A 439 -10.47 -46.97 -29.26
C ASP A 439 -10.30 -47.95 -30.43
N ILE A 440 -9.64 -47.57 -31.53
CA ILE A 440 -9.30 -48.43 -32.65
C ILE A 440 -8.31 -49.54 -32.18
N ALA A 441 -7.24 -49.19 -31.50
CA ALA A 441 -6.24 -50.12 -31.01
C ALA A 441 -6.84 -51.16 -30.06
N ARG A 442 -7.67 -50.71 -29.14
CA ARG A 442 -8.39 -51.57 -28.16
C ARG A 442 -9.33 -52.56 -28.88
N GLU A 443 -10.09 -52.10 -29.84
CA GLU A 443 -11.01 -52.95 -30.60
C GLU A 443 -10.26 -53.95 -31.48
N ALA A 444 -9.16 -53.55 -32.15
CA ALA A 444 -8.31 -54.44 -32.92
C ALA A 444 -7.68 -55.56 -32.05
N PHE A 445 -7.18 -55.19 -30.87
CA PHE A 445 -6.64 -56.14 -29.89
C PHE A 445 -7.72 -57.14 -29.42
N ARG A 446 -8.91 -56.66 -29.07
CA ARG A 446 -10.04 -57.50 -28.69
C ARG A 446 -10.39 -58.54 -29.76
N ARG A 447 -10.19 -58.21 -31.04
CA ARG A 447 -10.44 -59.10 -32.17
C ARG A 447 -9.22 -59.97 -32.57
N GLY A 448 -8.10 -59.85 -31.84
CA GLY A 448 -6.86 -60.58 -32.13
C GLY A 448 -6.13 -60.09 -33.40
N LEU A 449 -6.41 -58.83 -33.86
CA LEU A 449 -5.82 -58.23 -35.06
C LEU A 449 -4.54 -57.45 -34.78
N THR A 450 -4.20 -57.21 -33.53
CA THR A 450 -2.98 -56.51 -33.07
C THR A 450 -2.53 -57.04 -31.71
N ASP A 451 -1.31 -56.72 -31.31
CA ASP A 451 -0.76 -57.10 -30.01
C ASP A 451 -1.06 -56.05 -28.91
N TYR A 452 -0.77 -56.42 -27.67
CA TYR A 452 -0.98 -55.61 -26.49
C TYR A 452 -0.15 -54.33 -26.49
N LEU A 453 1.05 -54.33 -27.10
CA LEU A 453 1.96 -53.18 -27.15
C LEU A 453 1.35 -51.99 -27.87
N HIS A 454 0.63 -52.21 -28.94
CA HIS A 454 -0.07 -51.16 -29.66
C HIS A 454 -1.18 -50.50 -28.83
N VAL A 455 -1.91 -51.26 -28.04
CA VAL A 455 -2.93 -50.74 -27.13
C VAL A 455 -2.28 -49.90 -26.05
N LEU A 456 -1.17 -50.37 -25.45
CA LEU A 456 -0.42 -49.67 -24.42
C LEU A 456 0.18 -48.35 -24.93
N ASP A 457 0.77 -48.33 -26.12
CA ASP A 457 1.29 -47.11 -26.74
C ASP A 457 0.17 -46.07 -26.97
N ALA A 458 -0.95 -46.51 -27.58
CA ALA A 458 -2.10 -45.67 -27.80
C ALA A 458 -2.72 -45.12 -26.47
N GLN A 459 -2.78 -45.94 -25.43
CA GLN A 459 -3.23 -45.58 -24.09
C GLN A 459 -2.32 -44.50 -23.46
N THR A 460 -1.00 -44.72 -23.50
CA THR A 460 -0.02 -43.82 -22.95
C THR A 460 -0.13 -42.42 -23.61
N ARG A 461 -0.28 -42.38 -24.92
CA ARG A 461 -0.47 -41.15 -25.69
C ARG A 461 -1.79 -40.46 -25.33
N LEU A 462 -2.88 -41.21 -25.19
CA LEU A 462 -4.17 -40.67 -24.78
C LEU A 462 -4.09 -39.98 -23.42
N PHE A 463 -3.52 -40.62 -22.40
CA PHE A 463 -3.41 -40.05 -21.05
C PHE A 463 -2.50 -38.85 -21.00
N ALA A 464 -1.36 -38.90 -21.70
CA ALA A 464 -0.49 -37.73 -21.84
C ALA A 464 -1.27 -36.55 -22.42
N GLN A 465 -2.06 -36.78 -23.48
CA GLN A 465 -2.84 -35.72 -24.12
C GLN A 465 -4.01 -35.20 -23.26
N GLN A 466 -4.71 -36.07 -22.54
CA GLN A 466 -5.76 -35.66 -21.59
C GLN A 466 -5.19 -34.77 -20.48
N ARG A 467 -4.00 -35.10 -19.93
CA ARG A 467 -3.31 -34.26 -18.95
C ARG A 467 -2.94 -32.89 -19.51
N VAL A 468 -2.41 -32.86 -20.74
CA VAL A 468 -2.09 -31.58 -21.44
C VAL A 468 -3.36 -30.75 -21.62
N THR A 469 -4.46 -31.36 -22.04
CA THR A 469 -5.75 -30.68 -22.23
C THR A 469 -6.24 -30.07 -20.91
N ALA A 470 -6.23 -30.81 -19.83
CA ALA A 470 -6.60 -30.29 -18.50
C ALA A 470 -5.71 -29.12 -18.07
N GLN A 471 -4.39 -29.21 -18.28
CA GLN A 471 -3.45 -28.14 -18.00
C GLN A 471 -3.73 -26.87 -18.82
N VAL A 472 -4.01 -27.02 -20.11
CA VAL A 472 -4.28 -25.88 -21.02
C VAL A 472 -5.62 -25.22 -20.66
N HIS A 473 -6.64 -25.98 -20.28
CA HIS A 473 -7.91 -25.43 -19.79
C HIS A 473 -7.71 -24.64 -18.49
N ALA A 474 -6.94 -25.15 -17.54
CA ALA A 474 -6.59 -24.43 -16.33
C ALA A 474 -5.75 -23.17 -16.62
N LEU A 475 -4.78 -23.26 -17.56
CA LEU A 475 -3.99 -22.11 -18.02
C LEU A 475 -4.90 -21.01 -18.61
N ARG A 476 -5.91 -21.38 -19.40
CA ARG A 476 -6.87 -20.44 -19.97
C ARG A 476 -7.68 -19.71 -18.89
N LEU A 477 -8.15 -20.42 -17.86
CA LEU A 477 -8.81 -19.82 -16.70
C LEU A 477 -7.86 -18.88 -15.94
N ALA A 478 -6.64 -19.31 -15.67
CA ALA A 478 -5.64 -18.53 -14.95
C ALA A 478 -5.21 -17.26 -15.73
N ALA A 479 -5.07 -17.35 -17.05
CA ALA A 479 -4.73 -16.21 -17.90
C ALA A 479 -5.86 -15.16 -17.91
N GLN A 480 -7.12 -15.59 -17.89
CA GLN A 480 -8.25 -14.68 -17.74
C GLN A 480 -8.24 -13.97 -16.38
N ALA A 481 -7.97 -14.70 -15.28
CA ALA A 481 -7.82 -14.10 -13.95
C ALA A 481 -6.69 -13.07 -13.92
N ALA A 482 -5.53 -13.42 -14.51
CA ALA A 482 -4.39 -12.52 -14.59
C ALA A 482 -4.72 -11.23 -15.35
N ALA A 483 -5.48 -11.30 -16.44
CA ALA A 483 -5.91 -10.13 -17.19
C ALA A 483 -6.86 -9.23 -16.38
N LEU A 484 -7.81 -9.83 -15.65
CA LEU A 484 -8.72 -9.07 -14.78
C LEU A 484 -8.00 -8.39 -13.61
N VAL A 485 -7.00 -9.05 -13.02
CA VAL A 485 -6.15 -8.48 -11.96
C VAL A 485 -5.26 -7.37 -12.54
N ALA A 486 -4.64 -7.58 -13.70
CA ALA A 486 -3.80 -6.58 -14.35
C ALA A 486 -4.58 -5.30 -14.70
N LEU A 487 -5.88 -5.42 -14.98
CA LEU A 487 -6.81 -4.30 -15.19
C LEU A 487 -7.30 -3.64 -13.89
N GLY A 488 -6.74 -3.99 -12.73
CA GLY A 488 -7.13 -3.41 -11.45
C GLY A 488 -8.36 -4.04 -10.79
N GLY A 489 -8.91 -5.15 -11.32
CA GLY A 489 -9.97 -5.95 -10.69
C GLY A 489 -11.26 -5.18 -10.38
N GLY A 490 -11.56 -4.10 -11.12
CA GLY A 490 -12.76 -3.29 -10.90
C GLY A 490 -12.69 -2.40 -9.66
N ALA A 491 -11.49 -2.03 -9.22
CA ALA A 491 -11.33 -1.00 -8.20
C ALA A 491 -11.83 0.33 -8.74
N ASP A 492 -12.83 0.91 -8.09
CA ASP A 492 -13.31 2.25 -8.40
C ASP A 492 -12.61 3.24 -7.49
N LEU A 493 -11.54 3.85 -8.02
CA LEU A 493 -10.69 4.80 -7.31
C LEU A 493 -10.67 6.15 -8.07
N GLU A 494 -11.78 6.50 -8.72
CA GLU A 494 -11.89 7.57 -9.71
C GLU A 494 -11.51 8.98 -9.22
N ARG A 495 -11.23 9.17 -7.91
CA ARG A 495 -10.93 10.49 -7.36
C ARG A 495 -9.42 10.64 -7.12
N GLY A 496 -8.81 11.54 -7.89
CA GLY A 496 -7.40 11.87 -7.81
C GLY A 496 -7.04 12.85 -6.69
N PRO A 497 -5.73 13.18 -6.50
CA PRO A 497 -5.30 14.22 -5.59
C PRO A 497 -6.01 15.56 -5.92
N GLY A 498 -6.79 16.06 -4.97
CA GLY A 498 -7.62 17.27 -5.12
C GLY A 498 -9.11 17.07 -4.85
N ASP A 499 -9.59 15.83 -4.77
CA ASP A 499 -10.97 15.51 -4.44
C ASP A 499 -11.05 15.01 -2.98
N HIS A 500 -11.51 15.88 -2.09
CA HIS A 500 -11.46 15.69 -0.62
C HIS A 500 -12.35 14.56 -0.07
N ASP A 501 -13.01 13.77 -0.91
CA ASP A 501 -14.01 12.77 -0.50
C ASP A 501 -13.54 11.31 -0.56
N LEU A 502 -12.23 11.02 -0.62
CA LEU A 502 -11.70 9.66 -0.58
C LEU A 502 -11.51 9.08 0.83
N VAL A 503 -12.18 9.63 1.82
CA VAL A 503 -12.40 8.90 3.07
C VAL A 503 -13.33 7.73 2.70
N PRO A 504 -12.90 6.44 2.80
CA PRO A 504 -13.85 5.35 2.70
C PRO A 504 -14.94 5.65 3.71
N ALA A 505 -16.20 5.61 3.25
CA ALA A 505 -17.36 5.77 4.13
C ALA A 505 -17.05 4.98 5.39
N ARG A 506 -17.01 5.69 6.53
CA ARG A 506 -16.65 5.14 7.84
C ARG A 506 -17.21 3.73 7.89
N VAL A 507 -16.35 2.74 8.06
CA VAL A 507 -16.79 1.42 8.51
C VAL A 507 -17.50 1.75 9.80
N ALA A 508 -18.83 1.76 9.74
CA ALA A 508 -19.68 2.00 10.89
C ALA A 508 -19.36 0.86 11.84
N VAL A 509 -18.45 1.11 12.77
CA VAL A 509 -18.30 0.30 13.97
C VAL A 509 -19.57 0.60 14.74
N GLU A 510 -20.55 -0.24 14.54
CA GLU A 510 -21.76 -0.31 15.35
C GLU A 510 -21.28 -0.43 16.80
N ARG A 511 -21.38 0.69 17.52
CA ARG A 511 -21.14 0.68 18.97
C ARG A 511 -22.20 -0.21 19.57
N ALA A 512 -21.80 -1.39 20.02
CA ALA A 512 -22.64 -2.20 20.88
C ALA A 512 -23.11 -1.32 22.07
N PRO A 513 -24.40 -1.32 22.40
CA PRO A 513 -24.90 -0.57 23.55
C PRO A 513 -24.29 -1.15 24.84
N ARG A 514 -23.87 -0.25 25.74
CA ARG A 514 -23.44 -0.59 27.10
C ARG A 514 -24.62 -1.07 27.95
#